data_017c71cf46cc85d54a40c8f823cc3b84
#
_entry.id   017c71cf46cc85d54a40c8f823cc3b84
#
_cell.length_a   1.000
_cell.length_b   1.000
_cell.length_c   1.000
_cell.angle_alpha   90.00
_cell.angle_beta   90.00
_cell.angle_gamma   90.00
#
_symmetry.space_group_name_H-M   'P 1'
#
loop_
_entity.id
_entity.type
_entity.pdbx_description
1 polymer ?
#
loop_
_entity_poly.entity_id
_entity_poly.type
_entity_poly.pdbx_seq_one_letter_code
_entity_poly.pdbx_strand_id
1 'polypeptide(L)'
;MEPKDYLTNRNFCPIPWTGLMYNFDGNVKTCIRSRAPIGNIREQDIEQILNGENNQATRIKMLNNEPGERCDPCYELEQGGNKFDIISDRVFYLRELKQVPLDTYDKVDAHRLEKIDVRWTNLCNFSCVYCNADFSSQWANELGVKIDTPNKQQRDDFKAY
;
A
#
# COMPACT_ATOMS: atom_id res chain seq x y z
N MET A 1 -17.43 16.32 -3.01
CA MET A 1 -17.87 15.23 -3.91
C MET A 1 -18.94 14.41 -3.20
N GLU A 2 -20.04 14.08 -3.87
CA GLU A 2 -21.08 13.25 -3.26
C GLU A 2 -20.62 11.79 -3.14
N PRO A 3 -21.11 11.02 -2.15
CA PRO A 3 -20.68 9.61 -1.96
C PRO A 3 -20.76 8.75 -3.21
N LYS A 4 -21.75 8.97 -4.05
CA LYS A 4 -21.95 8.28 -5.33
C LYS A 4 -20.86 8.58 -6.36
N ASP A 5 -20.22 9.75 -6.26
CA ASP A 5 -19.19 10.16 -7.23
C ASP A 5 -17.93 9.32 -7.10
N TYR A 6 -17.55 8.92 -5.89
CA TYR A 6 -16.42 8.01 -5.66
C TYR A 6 -16.69 6.61 -6.24
N LEU A 7 -17.93 6.14 -6.16
CA LEU A 7 -18.30 4.83 -6.72
C LEU A 7 -18.35 4.82 -8.25
N THR A 8 -18.62 5.96 -8.87
CA THR A 8 -18.63 6.13 -10.34
C THR A 8 -17.25 6.43 -10.90
N ASN A 9 -16.34 6.94 -10.08
CA ASN A 9 -14.94 7.20 -10.45
C ASN A 9 -14.17 5.87 -10.56
N ARG A 10 -13.87 5.46 -11.79
CA ARG A 10 -13.21 4.17 -12.07
C ARG A 10 -11.77 4.06 -11.57
N ASN A 11 -11.13 5.17 -11.28
CA ASN A 11 -9.75 5.24 -10.85
C ASN A 11 -9.60 5.53 -9.35
N PHE A 12 -10.68 5.88 -8.67
CA PHE A 12 -10.64 6.19 -7.25
C PHE A 12 -10.37 4.96 -6.38
N CYS A 13 -9.52 5.13 -5.37
CA CYS A 13 -9.27 4.17 -4.30
C CYS A 13 -9.14 4.93 -2.97
N PRO A 14 -9.79 4.54 -1.88
CA PRO A 14 -9.70 5.23 -0.59
C PRO A 14 -8.34 5.04 0.10
N ILE A 15 -7.61 4.01 -0.23
CA ILE A 15 -6.38 3.58 0.47
C ILE A 15 -5.30 4.66 0.54
N PRO A 16 -5.02 5.50 -0.47
CA PRO A 16 -4.05 6.59 -0.33
C PRO A 16 -4.34 7.58 0.81
N TRP A 17 -5.58 7.64 1.29
CA TRP A 17 -5.97 8.44 2.45
C TRP A 17 -6.05 7.66 3.76
N THR A 18 -6.29 6.34 3.68
CA THR A 18 -6.67 5.53 4.84
C THR A 18 -5.72 4.38 5.14
N GLY A 19 -4.82 4.07 4.23
CA GLY A 19 -3.93 2.93 4.34
C GLY A 19 -2.46 3.29 4.41
N LEU A 20 -1.73 2.43 5.10
CA LEU A 20 -0.28 2.47 5.18
C LEU A 20 0.25 1.04 5.23
N MET A 21 1.24 0.76 4.42
CA MET A 21 2.04 -0.44 4.52
C MET A 21 3.49 -0.05 4.84
N TYR A 22 4.00 -0.60 5.92
CA TYR A 22 5.40 -0.48 6.30
C TYR A 22 6.16 -1.76 5.97
N ASN A 23 7.31 -1.62 5.36
CA ASN A 23 8.20 -2.73 5.05
C ASN A 23 9.49 -2.68 5.90
N PHE A 24 10.07 -3.84 6.19
CA PHE A 24 11.25 -3.99 7.06
C PHE A 24 12.48 -3.18 6.61
N ASP A 25 12.57 -2.79 5.35
CA ASP A 25 13.61 -1.93 4.78
C ASP A 25 13.40 -0.43 5.03
N GLY A 26 12.32 -0.07 5.73
CA GLY A 26 11.92 1.31 6.02
C GLY A 26 11.01 1.92 4.96
N ASN A 27 10.81 1.27 3.84
CA ASN A 27 9.93 1.76 2.79
C ASN A 27 8.47 1.75 3.24
N VAL A 28 7.78 2.84 2.99
CA VAL A 28 6.36 3.02 3.24
C VAL A 28 5.62 3.09 1.92
N LYS A 29 4.54 2.33 1.82
CA LYS A 29 3.61 2.31 0.68
C LYS A 29 2.20 2.63 1.17
N THR A 30 1.32 3.01 0.27
CA THR A 30 -0.11 3.16 0.61
C THR A 30 -0.78 1.82 0.87
N CYS A 31 -0.43 0.78 0.11
CA CYS A 31 -0.96 -0.57 0.27
C CYS A 31 0.03 -1.62 -0.24
N ILE A 32 -0.27 -2.89 0.02
CA ILE A 32 0.55 -4.04 -0.41
C ILE A 32 0.71 -4.14 -1.94
N ARG A 33 -0.28 -3.67 -2.70
CA ARG A 33 -0.26 -3.71 -4.18
C ARG A 33 0.50 -2.56 -4.81
N SER A 34 0.79 -1.48 -4.06
CA SER A 34 1.52 -0.35 -4.60
C SER A 34 2.88 -0.77 -5.15
N ARG A 35 3.17 -0.41 -6.40
CA ARG A 35 4.43 -0.79 -7.07
C ARG A 35 5.64 -0.05 -6.51
N ALA A 36 5.45 1.15 -5.97
CA ALA A 36 6.54 1.97 -5.46
C ALA A 36 6.22 2.53 -4.07
N PRO A 37 7.24 2.79 -3.24
CA PRO A 37 7.06 3.47 -1.97
C PRO A 37 6.64 4.93 -2.18
N ILE A 38 5.97 5.48 -1.17
CA ILE A 38 5.65 6.90 -1.07
C ILE A 38 6.70 7.67 -0.26
N GLY A 39 7.51 6.98 0.53
CA GLY A 39 8.61 7.52 1.32
C GLY A 39 9.33 6.44 2.11
N ASN A 40 10.29 6.85 2.95
CA ASN A 40 11.04 5.95 3.82
C ASN A 40 11.10 6.52 5.23
N ILE A 41 10.68 5.74 6.24
CA ILE A 41 10.62 6.18 7.64
C ILE A 41 11.99 6.43 8.29
N ARG A 42 13.07 5.97 7.68
CA ARG A 42 14.44 6.28 8.13
C ARG A 42 14.90 7.68 7.73
N GLU A 43 14.19 8.30 6.79
CA GLU A 43 14.56 9.61 6.20
C GLU A 43 13.54 10.69 6.54
N GLN A 44 12.29 10.30 6.79
CA GLN A 44 11.14 11.20 6.96
C GLN A 44 10.26 10.71 8.10
N ASP A 45 9.58 11.62 8.78
CA ASP A 45 8.52 11.23 9.69
C ASP A 45 7.25 10.77 8.94
N ILE A 46 6.36 10.09 9.64
CA ILE A 46 5.19 9.46 9.02
C ILE A 46 4.22 10.50 8.43
N GLU A 47 4.08 11.67 9.06
CA GLU A 47 3.24 12.76 8.56
C GLU A 47 3.79 13.32 7.25
N GLN A 48 5.10 13.51 7.15
CA GLN A 48 5.78 13.94 5.93
C GLN A 48 5.60 12.92 4.81
N ILE A 49 5.64 11.63 5.11
CA ILE A 49 5.42 10.56 4.13
C ILE A 49 3.97 10.54 3.64
N LEU A 50 3.02 10.57 4.58
CA LEU A 50 1.59 10.50 4.25
C LEU A 50 1.10 11.71 3.45
N ASN A 51 1.67 12.88 3.70
CA ASN A 51 1.35 14.13 3.01
C ASN A 51 2.43 14.55 1.99
N GLY A 52 3.41 13.69 1.71
CA GLY A 52 4.45 13.93 0.73
C GLY A 52 3.96 13.96 -0.72
N GLU A 53 4.75 14.56 -1.60
CA GLU A 53 4.42 14.77 -3.01
C GLU A 53 3.99 13.47 -3.72
N ASN A 54 4.65 12.36 -3.43
CA ASN A 54 4.37 11.07 -4.03
C ASN A 54 2.94 10.58 -3.73
N ASN A 55 2.47 10.78 -2.50
CA ASN A 55 1.13 10.36 -2.10
C ASN A 55 0.07 11.36 -2.59
N GLN A 56 0.37 12.66 -2.48
CA GLN A 56 -0.50 13.72 -2.99
C GLN A 56 -0.71 13.58 -4.50
N ALA A 57 0.34 13.34 -5.29
CA ALA A 57 0.22 13.12 -6.72
C ALA A 57 -0.71 11.95 -7.06
N THR A 58 -0.64 10.85 -6.29
CA THR A 58 -1.56 9.71 -6.44
C THR A 58 -3.01 10.11 -6.14
N ARG A 59 -3.23 10.86 -5.05
CA ARG A 59 -4.56 11.35 -4.66
C ARG A 59 -5.15 12.29 -5.72
N ILE A 60 -4.36 13.25 -6.23
CA ILE A 60 -4.77 14.20 -7.28
C ILE A 60 -5.24 13.44 -8.53
N LYS A 61 -4.44 12.49 -9.02
CA LYS A 61 -4.83 11.68 -10.17
C LYS A 61 -6.16 10.97 -9.95
N MET A 62 -6.32 10.33 -8.78
CA MET A 62 -7.56 9.63 -8.46
C MET A 62 -8.78 10.55 -8.38
N LEU A 63 -8.63 11.76 -7.83
CA LEU A 63 -9.72 12.75 -7.78
C LEU A 63 -10.10 13.26 -9.19
N ASN A 64 -9.13 13.33 -10.09
CA ASN A 64 -9.35 13.69 -11.50
C ASN A 64 -9.83 12.53 -12.37
N ASN A 65 -10.14 11.38 -11.77
CA ASN A 65 -10.48 10.14 -12.48
C ASN A 65 -9.37 9.67 -13.44
N GLU A 66 -8.12 9.86 -13.03
CA GLU A 66 -6.93 9.38 -13.72
C GLU A 66 -6.29 8.20 -12.95
N PRO A 67 -5.68 7.22 -13.64
CA PRO A 67 -5.03 6.11 -12.96
C PRO A 67 -3.78 6.57 -12.19
N GLY A 68 -3.67 6.16 -10.96
CA GLY A 68 -2.46 6.35 -10.16
C GLY A 68 -1.35 5.41 -10.64
N GLU A 69 -0.18 5.93 -10.99
CA GLU A 69 0.97 5.17 -11.53
C GLU A 69 1.42 4.01 -10.63
N ARG A 70 1.20 4.12 -9.32
CA ARG A 70 1.58 3.08 -8.35
C ARG A 70 0.51 2.02 -8.15
N CYS A 71 -0.66 2.18 -8.79
CA CYS A 71 -1.88 1.39 -8.54
C CYS A 71 -2.21 0.43 -9.69
N ASP A 72 -1.33 0.28 -10.68
CA ASP A 72 -1.53 -0.56 -11.87
C ASP A 72 -2.03 -1.97 -11.56
N PRO A 73 -1.54 -2.71 -10.51
CA PRO A 73 -1.98 -4.07 -10.29
C PRO A 73 -3.48 -4.25 -10.08
N CYS A 74 -4.15 -3.25 -9.50
CA CYS A 74 -5.60 -3.29 -9.36
C CYS A 74 -6.30 -3.01 -10.70
N TYR A 75 -5.82 -2.02 -11.45
CA TYR A 75 -6.39 -1.68 -12.75
C TYR A 75 -6.19 -2.81 -13.78
N GLU A 76 -5.01 -3.43 -13.81
CA GLU A 76 -4.71 -4.59 -14.66
C GLU A 76 -5.65 -5.76 -14.36
N LEU A 77 -5.88 -6.05 -13.07
CA LEU A 77 -6.80 -7.10 -12.65
C LEU A 77 -8.24 -6.81 -13.10
N GLU A 78 -8.69 -5.56 -12.99
CA GLU A 78 -10.04 -5.15 -13.36
C GLU A 78 -10.25 -5.14 -14.88
N GLN A 79 -9.22 -4.83 -15.67
CA GLN A 79 -9.27 -4.83 -17.13
C GLN A 79 -9.17 -6.25 -17.72
N GLY A 80 -8.49 -7.16 -17.05
CA GLY A 80 -8.20 -8.51 -17.54
C GLY A 80 -9.41 -9.45 -17.69
N GLY A 81 -10.62 -8.98 -17.39
CA GLY A 81 -11.84 -9.79 -17.39
C GLY A 81 -11.80 -10.83 -16.25
N ASN A 82 -12.69 -10.71 -15.34
CA ASN A 82 -12.68 -11.46 -14.08
C ASN A 82 -13.12 -12.91 -14.26
N LYS A 83 -12.24 -13.75 -14.83
CA LYS A 83 -12.51 -15.19 -15.04
C LYS A 83 -12.70 -16.00 -13.75
N PHE A 84 -12.34 -15.43 -12.60
CA PHE A 84 -12.30 -16.15 -11.31
C PHE A 84 -13.09 -15.43 -10.22
N ASP A 85 -13.92 -14.43 -10.54
CA ASP A 85 -14.64 -13.60 -9.57
C ASP A 85 -13.72 -12.95 -8.50
N ILE A 86 -12.44 -12.74 -8.85
CA ILE A 86 -11.48 -12.08 -7.97
C ILE A 86 -11.71 -10.58 -8.05
N ILE A 87 -12.01 -9.96 -6.92
CA ILE A 87 -12.09 -8.51 -6.82
C ILE A 87 -10.71 -7.92 -6.51
N SER A 88 -10.39 -6.76 -7.10
CA SER A 88 -9.19 -6.02 -6.74
C SER A 88 -9.27 -5.49 -5.30
N ASP A 89 -8.11 -5.24 -4.68
CA ASP A 89 -8.09 -4.58 -3.36
C ASP A 89 -8.79 -3.21 -3.43
N ARG A 90 -8.65 -2.47 -4.54
CA ARG A 90 -9.35 -1.22 -4.77
C ARG A 90 -10.87 -1.38 -4.65
N VAL A 91 -11.46 -2.34 -5.37
CA VAL A 91 -12.91 -2.62 -5.33
C VAL A 91 -13.34 -3.10 -3.95
N PHE A 92 -12.52 -3.91 -3.29
CA PHE A 92 -12.78 -4.34 -1.92
C PHE A 92 -12.90 -3.14 -0.98
N TYR A 93 -11.92 -2.23 -1.00
CA TYR A 93 -11.94 -1.05 -0.12
C TYR A 93 -12.99 -0.01 -0.50
N LEU A 94 -13.39 0.07 -1.76
CA LEU A 94 -14.55 0.90 -2.15
C LEU A 94 -15.85 0.46 -1.47
N ARG A 95 -16.00 -0.83 -1.21
CA ARG A 95 -17.18 -1.35 -0.48
C ARG A 95 -17.18 -0.94 1.00
N GLU A 96 -15.99 -0.67 1.55
CA GLU A 96 -15.78 -0.28 2.95
C GLU A 96 -15.78 1.26 3.17
N LEU A 97 -16.01 2.05 2.11
CA LEU A 97 -16.00 3.54 2.16
C LEU A 97 -16.88 4.16 3.25
N LYS A 98 -17.88 3.43 3.74
CA LYS A 98 -18.82 3.91 4.76
C LYS A 98 -18.19 4.16 6.12
N GLN A 99 -16.96 3.72 6.35
CA GLN A 99 -16.29 3.77 7.65
C GLN A 99 -15.51 5.08 7.86
N VAL A 100 -15.21 5.83 6.80
CA VAL A 100 -14.44 7.08 6.85
C VAL A 100 -15.28 8.25 6.39
N PRO A 101 -15.23 9.40 7.08
CA PRO A 101 -15.92 10.60 6.63
C PRO A 101 -15.49 10.98 5.21
N LEU A 102 -16.46 11.25 4.35
CA LEU A 102 -16.23 11.48 2.93
C LEU A 102 -15.43 12.74 2.63
N ASP A 103 -15.51 13.75 3.51
CA ASP A 103 -14.73 14.98 3.42
C ASP A 103 -13.21 14.76 3.54
N THR A 104 -12.79 13.63 4.08
CA THR A 104 -11.37 13.23 4.07
C THR A 104 -10.83 13.05 2.67
N TYR A 105 -11.65 12.55 1.74
CA TYR A 105 -11.24 12.25 0.37
C TYR A 105 -11.21 13.46 -0.56
N ASP A 106 -11.86 14.56 -0.18
CA ASP A 106 -11.87 15.80 -0.96
C ASP A 106 -10.55 16.59 -0.84
N LYS A 107 -9.68 16.21 0.10
CA LYS A 107 -8.43 16.90 0.40
C LYS A 107 -7.23 16.04 0.08
N VAL A 108 -6.29 16.59 -0.66
CA VAL A 108 -5.06 15.87 -1.04
C VAL A 108 -4.04 15.77 0.10
N ASP A 109 -4.12 16.67 1.06
CA ASP A 109 -3.25 16.79 2.23
C ASP A 109 -3.87 16.22 3.53
N ALA A 110 -5.08 15.65 3.45
CA ALA A 110 -5.72 14.99 4.57
C ALA A 110 -5.47 13.48 4.54
N HIS A 111 -5.43 12.86 5.71
CA HIS A 111 -5.44 11.42 5.86
C HIS A 111 -6.14 11.01 7.16
N ARG A 112 -6.64 9.80 7.19
CA ARG A 112 -7.17 9.14 8.37
C ARG A 112 -6.84 7.66 8.28
N LEU A 113 -5.79 7.24 8.97
CA LEU A 113 -5.36 5.85 8.92
C LEU A 113 -6.40 4.91 9.55
N GLU A 114 -6.89 3.98 8.75
CA GLU A 114 -7.83 2.91 9.14
C GLU A 114 -7.18 1.53 9.00
N LYS A 115 -6.17 1.43 8.11
CA LYS A 115 -5.46 0.20 7.86
C LYS A 115 -3.96 0.41 7.90
N ILE A 116 -3.29 -0.39 8.74
CA ILE A 116 -1.83 -0.45 8.81
C ILE A 116 -1.40 -1.90 8.58
N ASP A 117 -0.60 -2.13 7.54
CA ASP A 117 0.04 -3.41 7.25
C ASP A 117 1.53 -3.27 7.61
N VAL A 118 2.00 -4.06 8.54
CA VAL A 118 3.37 -3.96 9.05
C VAL A 118 4.16 -5.23 8.80
N ARG A 119 5.29 -5.09 8.14
CA ARG A 119 6.26 -6.17 7.91
C ARG A 119 7.53 -5.89 8.67
N TRP A 120 7.66 -6.49 9.83
CA TRP A 120 8.80 -6.31 10.73
C TRP A 120 10.08 -6.95 10.24
N THR A 121 9.95 -8.04 9.49
CA THR A 121 11.09 -8.86 9.07
C THR A 121 10.65 -9.76 7.91
N ASN A 122 11.61 -10.23 7.14
CA ASN A 122 11.47 -11.29 6.16
C ASN A 122 12.02 -12.64 6.65
N LEU A 123 12.36 -12.74 7.93
CA LEU A 123 12.73 -14.02 8.53
C LEU A 123 11.51 -14.92 8.62
N CYS A 124 11.50 -15.96 7.82
CA CYS A 124 10.39 -16.90 7.70
C CYS A 124 10.94 -18.30 7.44
N ASN A 125 10.40 -19.30 8.13
CA ASN A 125 10.78 -20.71 7.96
C ASN A 125 9.81 -21.47 7.05
N PHE A 126 8.96 -20.77 6.29
CA PHE A 126 8.03 -21.35 5.33
C PHE A 126 8.39 -21.02 3.89
N SER A 127 8.12 -21.97 2.99
CA SER A 127 8.21 -21.81 1.53
C SER A 127 6.80 -21.86 0.91
N CYS A 128 5.94 -20.93 1.31
CA CYS A 128 4.57 -20.86 0.79
C CYS A 128 4.58 -20.60 -0.73
N VAL A 129 3.75 -21.31 -1.48
CA VAL A 129 3.68 -21.24 -2.95
C VAL A 129 3.29 -19.86 -3.51
N TYR A 130 2.66 -19.03 -2.71
CA TYR A 130 2.28 -17.65 -3.06
C TYR A 130 3.27 -16.58 -2.56
N CYS A 131 4.39 -17.01 -1.98
CA CYS A 131 5.43 -16.13 -1.45
C CYS A 131 6.67 -16.15 -2.33
N ASN A 132 7.63 -15.27 -2.06
CA ASN A 132 8.90 -15.21 -2.78
C ASN A 132 10.08 -14.97 -1.82
N ALA A 133 11.30 -14.96 -2.38
CA ALA A 133 12.54 -14.80 -1.63
C ALA A 133 12.61 -13.46 -0.85
N ASP A 134 12.04 -12.37 -1.36
CA ASP A 134 12.10 -11.06 -0.68
C ASP A 134 11.37 -11.07 0.65
N PHE A 135 10.36 -11.93 0.79
CA PHE A 135 9.50 -12.03 1.97
C PHE A 135 9.66 -13.32 2.76
N SER A 136 10.57 -14.20 2.35
CA SER A 136 10.86 -15.45 3.06
C SER A 136 12.33 -15.81 2.97
N SER A 137 13.00 -15.81 4.13
CA SER A 137 14.39 -16.28 4.21
C SER A 137 14.53 -17.77 3.88
N GLN A 138 13.49 -18.58 4.05
CA GLN A 138 13.48 -19.96 3.63
C GLN A 138 13.49 -20.06 2.10
N TRP A 139 12.62 -19.31 1.40
CA TRP A 139 12.66 -19.26 -0.07
C TRP A 139 14.01 -18.76 -0.58
N ALA A 140 14.59 -17.74 0.07
CA ALA A 140 15.90 -17.23 -0.32
C ALA A 140 16.99 -18.32 -0.21
N ASN A 141 16.97 -19.12 0.86
CA ASN A 141 17.90 -20.24 1.04
C ASN A 141 17.72 -21.32 -0.03
N GLU A 142 16.48 -21.70 -0.33
CA GLU A 142 16.19 -22.73 -1.34
C GLU A 142 16.58 -22.30 -2.75
N LEU A 143 16.42 -21.01 -3.06
CA LEU A 143 16.78 -20.45 -4.38
C LEU A 143 18.24 -19.99 -4.45
N GLY A 144 19.00 -20.01 -3.35
CA GLY A 144 20.37 -19.52 -3.29
C GLY A 144 20.50 -18.02 -3.51
N VAL A 145 19.44 -17.24 -3.19
CA VAL A 145 19.38 -15.79 -3.39
C VAL A 145 19.77 -15.09 -2.09
N LYS A 146 20.64 -14.07 -2.19
CA LYS A 146 20.91 -13.17 -1.05
C LYS A 146 19.78 -12.16 -0.93
N ILE A 147 19.25 -12.04 0.27
CA ILE A 147 18.24 -11.04 0.63
C ILE A 147 18.74 -10.19 1.77
N ASP A 148 18.35 -8.92 1.79
CA ASP A 148 18.52 -8.07 2.94
C ASP A 148 17.56 -8.51 4.05
N THR A 149 18.14 -8.86 5.19
CA THR A 149 17.38 -9.19 6.39
C THR A 149 17.65 -8.11 7.43
N PRO A 150 16.62 -7.53 8.07
CA PRO A 150 16.84 -6.50 9.05
C PRO A 150 17.70 -7.05 10.20
N ASN A 151 18.80 -6.38 10.50
CA ASN A 151 19.63 -6.71 11.64
C ASN A 151 18.91 -6.39 12.96
N LYS A 152 19.52 -6.76 14.10
CA LYS A 152 18.90 -6.54 15.41
C LYS A 152 18.62 -5.06 15.66
N GLN A 153 19.57 -4.17 15.33
CA GLN A 153 19.43 -2.73 15.54
C GLN A 153 18.24 -2.18 14.74
N GLN A 154 18.15 -2.52 13.46
CA GLN A 154 17.03 -2.09 12.61
C GLN A 154 15.66 -2.54 13.13
N ARG A 155 15.59 -3.74 13.74
CA ARG A 155 14.36 -4.23 14.38
C ARG A 155 14.02 -3.52 15.68
N ASP A 156 15.06 -3.16 16.45
CA ASP A 156 14.89 -2.46 17.73
C ASP A 156 14.53 -0.98 17.50
N ASP A 157 15.14 -0.32 16.53
CA ASP A 157 14.78 1.04 16.11
C ASP A 157 13.31 1.13 15.69
N PHE A 158 12.83 0.12 15.00
CA PHE A 158 11.43 0.05 14.57
C PHE A 158 10.44 -0.05 15.75
N LYS A 159 10.80 -0.73 16.83
CA LYS A 159 9.94 -0.84 18.02
C LYS A 159 9.86 0.46 18.83
N ALA A 160 10.77 1.40 18.56
CA ALA A 160 10.83 2.69 19.23
C ALA A 160 9.88 3.75 18.61
N TYR A 161 9.29 3.45 17.45
CA TYR A 161 8.26 4.26 16.80
C TYR A 161 6.85 3.76 17.13
#